data_5b602e2eb285252fe194d873cbd3a63d
#
_entry.id   5b602e2eb285252fe194d873cbd3a63d
#
_cell.length_a   1.000
_cell.length_b   1.000
_cell.length_c   1.000
_cell.angle_alpha   90.00
_cell.angle_beta   90.00
_cell.angle_gamma   90.00
#
_symmetry.space_group_name_H-M   'P 1'
#
loop_
_entity.id
_entity.type
_entity.pdbx_description
1 polymer ?
#
loop_
_entity_poly.entity_id
_entity_poly.type
_entity_poly.pdbx_seq_one_letter_code
_entity_poly.pdbx_strand_id
1 'polypeptide(L)'
;QNDVKYSRLVATAACRQATNGRDFIKRVRKETKLKLEIIKPSEEARLAVIGSVGHLKAKTEQVLVVDIGGGSTELVWLDLTNVEPKNRKNSIMLMQSNQLRRKELDKLTGVKVVDWISVPFGVTTLKEQYSDVEEDKAAYAMMSWSFEEYISHFGPSQSDDLKILPNFQIIGTSGTITTIAATKLGLQRYDRQKVDGYEMTSAEVGLEIDRYLTGGPEWRAKNPCIGDSRKDFIMSGAAILRSILRVWPTNTLTVADRGLREGILYSQMVKQGFLS
;
A
#
# COMPACT_ATOMS: atom_id res chain seq x y z
N GLN A 1 27.97 0.62 -15.26
CA GLN A 1 27.99 0.90 -13.81
C GLN A 1 27.65 2.36 -13.61
N ASN A 2 26.66 2.63 -12.73
CA ASN A 2 26.22 3.99 -12.41
C ASN A 2 27.04 4.51 -11.22
N ASP A 3 27.48 5.77 -11.27
CA ASP A 3 28.18 6.44 -10.16
C ASP A 3 27.17 6.86 -9.08
N VAL A 4 26.79 5.92 -8.19
CA VAL A 4 25.81 6.14 -7.14
C VAL A 4 26.44 6.85 -5.94
N LYS A 5 26.09 8.13 -5.73
CA LYS A 5 26.59 8.94 -4.60
C LYS A 5 25.84 8.72 -3.30
N TYR A 6 24.55 8.46 -3.36
CA TYR A 6 23.68 8.29 -2.19
C TYR A 6 22.88 7.01 -2.30
N SER A 7 22.80 6.24 -1.22
CA SER A 7 21.98 5.04 -1.14
C SER A 7 21.31 4.94 0.23
N ARG A 8 20.09 4.43 0.27
CA ARG A 8 19.37 4.07 1.48
C ARG A 8 18.79 2.67 1.30
N LEU A 9 19.17 1.76 2.17
CA LEU A 9 18.76 0.36 2.15
C LEU A 9 17.91 0.10 3.40
N VAL A 10 16.68 -0.36 3.19
CA VAL A 10 15.73 -0.58 4.27
C VAL A 10 15.23 -2.02 4.28
N ALA A 11 14.92 -2.50 5.49
CA ALA A 11 14.20 -3.73 5.73
C ALA A 11 12.93 -3.40 6.52
N THR A 12 11.86 -4.15 6.27
CA THR A 12 10.53 -3.86 6.77
C THR A 12 9.97 -4.98 7.66
N ALA A 13 8.69 -5.32 7.56
CA ALA A 13 7.97 -6.22 8.45
C ALA A 13 8.70 -7.56 8.70
N ALA A 14 9.18 -8.25 7.67
CA ALA A 14 9.85 -9.53 7.83
C ALA A 14 11.06 -9.46 8.79
N CYS A 15 11.92 -8.44 8.64
CA CYS A 15 13.07 -8.26 9.54
C CYS A 15 12.69 -7.70 10.91
N ARG A 16 11.56 -6.98 11.03
CA ARG A 16 11.05 -6.50 12.32
C ARG A 16 10.51 -7.64 13.17
N GLN A 17 9.80 -8.58 12.56
CA GLN A 17 9.10 -9.68 13.22
C GLN A 17 10.00 -10.88 13.50
N ALA A 18 10.99 -11.12 12.64
CA ALA A 18 11.90 -12.25 12.79
C ALA A 18 12.75 -12.14 14.05
N THR A 19 12.81 -13.21 14.85
CA THR A 19 13.63 -13.30 16.06
C THR A 19 15.11 -13.05 15.79
N ASN A 20 15.60 -13.47 14.61
CA ASN A 20 16.97 -13.32 14.14
C ASN A 20 17.18 -12.09 13.22
N GLY A 21 16.19 -11.21 13.07
CA GLY A 21 16.25 -10.08 12.13
C GLY A 21 17.47 -9.18 12.35
N ARG A 22 17.83 -8.90 13.62
CA ARG A 22 19.03 -8.11 13.96
C ARG A 22 20.32 -8.80 13.55
N ASP A 23 20.41 -10.10 13.71
CA ASP A 23 21.61 -10.88 13.35
C ASP A 23 21.75 -11.00 11.83
N PHE A 24 20.64 -11.12 11.11
CA PHE A 24 20.63 -10.99 9.65
C PHE A 24 21.23 -9.64 9.20
N ILE A 25 20.80 -8.52 9.78
CA ILE A 25 21.35 -7.19 9.45
C ILE A 25 22.86 -7.10 9.72
N LYS A 26 23.32 -7.65 10.87
CA LYS A 26 24.76 -7.71 11.19
C LYS A 26 25.53 -8.52 10.15
N ARG A 27 24.98 -9.67 9.75
CA ARG A 27 25.59 -10.54 8.73
C ARG A 27 25.67 -9.85 7.39
N VAL A 28 24.59 -9.21 6.91
CA VAL A 28 24.60 -8.40 5.68
C VAL A 28 25.73 -7.36 5.73
N ARG A 29 25.82 -6.60 6.84
CA ARG A 29 26.88 -5.59 7.00
C ARG A 29 28.29 -6.18 6.95
N LYS A 30 28.50 -7.34 7.60
CA LYS A 30 29.80 -8.03 7.66
C LYS A 30 30.21 -8.52 6.28
N GLU A 31 29.30 -9.16 5.54
CA GLU A 31 29.58 -9.83 4.26
C GLU A 31 29.63 -8.85 3.08
N THR A 32 28.73 -7.85 3.06
CA THR A 32 28.57 -6.96 1.89
C THR A 32 29.07 -5.53 2.11
N LYS A 33 29.37 -5.14 3.37
CA LYS A 33 29.68 -3.78 3.81
C LYS A 33 28.50 -2.79 3.65
N LEU A 34 27.32 -3.26 3.22
CA LEU A 34 26.12 -2.42 3.07
C LEU A 34 25.49 -2.15 4.45
N LYS A 35 24.99 -0.92 4.63
CA LYS A 35 24.27 -0.51 5.84
C LYS A 35 22.77 -0.63 5.58
N LEU A 36 22.20 -1.77 5.96
CA LEU A 36 20.77 -2.01 5.93
C LEU A 36 20.14 -1.58 7.26
N GLU A 37 19.04 -0.82 7.23
CA GLU A 37 18.31 -0.39 8.42
C GLU A 37 16.90 -1.00 8.47
N ILE A 38 16.46 -1.44 9.65
CA ILE A 38 15.07 -1.85 9.87
C ILE A 38 14.26 -0.58 10.19
N ILE A 39 13.40 -0.18 9.28
CA ILE A 39 12.55 1.01 9.49
C ILE A 39 11.30 0.69 10.31
N LYS A 40 10.79 1.70 11.01
CA LYS A 40 9.54 1.61 11.78
C LYS A 40 8.33 1.56 10.84
N PRO A 41 7.19 0.97 11.27
CA PRO A 41 5.96 0.97 10.47
C PRO A 41 5.52 2.37 10.04
N SER A 42 5.64 3.38 10.91
CA SER A 42 5.32 4.77 10.57
C SER A 42 6.20 5.36 9.46
N GLU A 43 7.46 4.97 9.38
CA GLU A 43 8.34 5.41 8.29
C GLU A 43 8.04 4.66 6.99
N GLU A 44 7.71 3.37 7.07
CA GLU A 44 7.25 2.57 5.92
C GLU A 44 5.98 3.19 5.31
N ALA A 45 4.95 3.44 6.15
CA ALA A 45 3.71 4.08 5.75
C ALA A 45 3.92 5.48 5.12
N ARG A 46 4.76 6.32 5.73
CA ARG A 46 5.11 7.64 5.18
C ARG A 46 5.77 7.54 3.81
N LEU A 47 6.71 6.63 3.66
CA LEU A 47 7.42 6.44 2.39
C LEU A 47 6.50 5.89 1.30
N ALA A 48 5.56 5.00 1.63
CA ALA A 48 4.53 4.53 0.70
C ALA A 48 3.66 5.69 0.20
N VAL A 49 3.23 6.58 1.11
CA VAL A 49 2.49 7.80 0.76
C VAL A 49 3.29 8.67 -0.21
N ILE A 50 4.52 9.02 0.13
CA ILE A 50 5.38 9.87 -0.72
C ILE A 50 5.61 9.21 -2.09
N GLY A 51 5.82 7.89 -2.12
CA GLY A 51 6.06 7.16 -3.38
C GLY A 51 4.88 7.14 -4.33
N SER A 52 3.66 7.13 -3.79
CA SER A 52 2.41 7.05 -4.57
C SER A 52 1.78 8.40 -4.90
N VAL A 53 2.27 9.50 -4.33
CA VAL A 53 1.68 10.86 -4.47
C VAL A 53 1.56 11.34 -5.92
N GLY A 54 2.34 10.80 -6.85
CA GLY A 54 2.29 11.16 -8.26
C GLY A 54 0.90 11.06 -8.87
N HIS A 55 0.07 10.14 -8.37
CA HIS A 55 -1.29 9.87 -8.83
C HIS A 55 -2.39 10.64 -8.07
N LEU A 56 -2.02 11.51 -7.14
CA LEU A 56 -2.98 12.39 -6.46
C LEU A 56 -3.61 13.35 -7.48
N LYS A 57 -4.96 13.35 -7.54
CA LYS A 57 -5.70 14.27 -8.39
C LYS A 57 -5.72 15.67 -7.78
N ALA A 58 -5.70 16.70 -8.62
CA ALA A 58 -5.68 18.08 -8.14
C ALA A 58 -6.89 18.43 -7.25
N LYS A 59 -8.07 17.85 -7.53
CA LYS A 59 -9.30 18.07 -6.76
C LYS A 59 -9.39 17.26 -5.47
N THR A 60 -8.47 16.31 -5.20
CA THR A 60 -8.55 15.41 -4.04
C THR A 60 -8.38 16.19 -2.75
N GLU A 61 -9.39 16.18 -1.89
CA GLU A 61 -9.40 16.83 -0.57
C GLU A 61 -9.08 15.84 0.56
N GLN A 62 -9.44 14.57 0.37
CA GLN A 62 -9.07 13.49 1.28
C GLN A 62 -8.51 12.33 0.46
N VAL A 63 -7.46 11.72 0.96
CA VAL A 63 -6.86 10.54 0.33
C VAL A 63 -6.56 9.45 1.34
N LEU A 64 -6.99 8.22 1.02
CA LEU A 64 -6.55 7.01 1.68
C LEU A 64 -5.48 6.34 0.82
N VAL A 65 -4.26 6.28 1.34
CA VAL A 65 -3.18 5.52 0.72
C VAL A 65 -3.15 4.13 1.34
N VAL A 66 -3.12 3.11 0.48
CA VAL A 66 -3.12 1.69 0.82
C VAL A 66 -1.87 1.04 0.25
N ASP A 67 -1.03 0.47 1.11
CA ASP A 67 0.13 -0.33 0.69
C ASP A 67 -0.01 -1.75 1.26
N ILE A 68 -0.29 -2.73 0.38
CA ILE A 68 -0.45 -4.13 0.77
C ILE A 68 0.89 -4.86 0.60
N GLY A 69 1.66 -4.96 1.68
CA GLY A 69 2.94 -5.66 1.69
C GLY A 69 2.82 -7.17 1.89
N GLY A 70 3.97 -7.85 2.01
CA GLY A 70 4.02 -9.29 2.32
C GLY A 70 3.65 -9.61 3.76
N GLY A 71 4.16 -8.84 4.72
CA GLY A 71 4.00 -9.07 6.15
C GLY A 71 3.12 -8.07 6.88
N SER A 72 2.74 -6.97 6.26
CA SER A 72 1.86 -5.93 6.82
C SER A 72 1.13 -5.18 5.72
N THR A 73 0.09 -4.46 6.10
CA THR A 73 -0.65 -3.52 5.24
C THR A 73 -0.69 -2.17 5.92
N GLU A 74 -0.22 -1.16 5.23
CA GLU A 74 -0.21 0.22 5.71
C GLU A 74 -1.41 0.99 5.13
N LEU A 75 -2.20 1.62 6.01
CA LEU A 75 -3.29 2.51 5.67
C LEU A 75 -2.98 3.89 6.22
N VAL A 76 -3.02 4.93 5.37
CA VAL A 76 -2.78 6.31 5.78
C VAL A 76 -3.88 7.21 5.21
N TRP A 77 -4.63 7.85 6.10
CA TRP A 77 -5.67 8.79 5.72
C TRP A 77 -5.18 10.22 5.91
N LEU A 78 -5.17 10.99 4.82
CA LEU A 78 -4.77 12.39 4.83
C LEU A 78 -5.96 13.30 4.49
N ASP A 79 -6.03 14.44 5.16
CA ASP A 79 -6.90 15.57 4.83
C ASP A 79 -6.03 16.69 4.26
N LEU A 80 -6.41 17.15 3.08
CA LEU A 80 -5.70 18.14 2.26
C LEU A 80 -6.55 19.42 2.07
N THR A 81 -7.64 19.58 2.81
CA THR A 81 -8.54 20.74 2.69
C THR A 81 -7.85 22.08 2.97
N ASN A 82 -6.84 22.05 3.86
CA ASN A 82 -6.02 23.23 4.18
C ASN A 82 -4.84 23.44 3.22
N VAL A 83 -4.75 22.66 2.14
CA VAL A 83 -3.68 22.77 1.14
C VAL A 83 -4.26 23.19 -0.19
N GLU A 84 -3.72 24.27 -0.77
CA GLU A 84 -4.10 24.69 -2.12
C GLU A 84 -3.91 23.54 -3.12
N PRO A 85 -4.87 23.31 -4.04
CA PRO A 85 -4.84 22.17 -4.96
C PRO A 85 -3.50 21.98 -5.70
N LYS A 86 -2.90 23.07 -6.17
CA LYS A 86 -1.61 23.07 -6.88
C LYS A 86 -0.42 22.61 -6.03
N ASN A 87 -0.52 22.76 -4.69
CA ASN A 87 0.56 22.47 -3.75
C ASN A 87 0.43 21.10 -3.09
N ARG A 88 -0.71 20.42 -3.21
CA ARG A 88 -1.02 19.15 -2.48
C ARG A 88 0.04 18.09 -2.65
N LYS A 89 0.52 17.87 -3.88
CA LYS A 89 1.58 16.87 -4.14
C LYS A 89 2.89 17.24 -3.43
N ASN A 90 3.35 18.48 -3.58
CA ASN A 90 4.58 18.95 -2.93
C ASN A 90 4.48 18.90 -1.41
N SER A 91 3.35 19.33 -0.84
CA SER A 91 3.10 19.28 0.60
C SER A 91 3.22 17.86 1.16
N ILE A 92 2.68 16.86 0.45
CA ILE A 92 2.83 15.44 0.83
C ILE A 92 4.29 14.99 0.70
N MET A 93 4.99 15.38 -0.36
CA MET A 93 6.41 15.01 -0.56
C MET A 93 7.31 15.55 0.54
N LEU A 94 6.96 16.68 1.15
CA LEU A 94 7.69 17.30 2.25
C LEU A 94 7.33 16.73 3.64
N MET A 95 6.43 15.74 3.73
CA MET A 95 6.05 15.12 4.99
C MET A 95 7.26 14.56 5.75
N GLN A 96 7.41 14.98 7.01
CA GLN A 96 8.52 14.57 7.88
C GLN A 96 8.25 13.22 8.56
N SER A 97 9.31 12.53 8.97
CA SER A 97 9.25 11.18 9.57
C SER A 97 8.43 11.10 10.87
N ASN A 98 8.19 12.20 11.56
CA ASN A 98 7.42 12.24 12.80
C ASN A 98 5.94 12.62 12.61
N GLN A 99 5.56 13.06 11.41
CA GLN A 99 4.23 13.62 11.14
C GLN A 99 3.11 12.59 11.33
N LEU A 100 3.29 11.35 10.89
CA LEU A 100 2.30 10.29 11.10
C LEU A 100 1.97 10.03 12.59
N ARG A 101 2.93 10.28 13.48
CA ARG A 101 2.73 10.06 14.91
C ARG A 101 1.90 11.15 15.59
N ARG A 102 1.91 12.36 15.04
CA ARG A 102 1.27 13.51 15.68
C ARG A 102 -0.24 13.54 15.43
N LYS A 103 -0.71 12.97 14.30
CA LYS A 103 -2.11 13.04 13.86
C LYS A 103 -2.67 14.48 13.88
N GLU A 104 -1.82 15.46 13.67
CA GLU A 104 -2.13 16.88 13.76
C GLU A 104 -1.96 17.52 12.38
N LEU A 105 -2.55 18.72 12.24
CA LEU A 105 -2.30 19.59 11.10
C LEU A 105 -0.83 20.05 11.12
N ASP A 106 -0.09 19.73 10.07
CA ASP A 106 1.25 20.26 9.90
C ASP A 106 1.15 21.74 9.44
N LYS A 107 1.55 22.64 10.32
CA LYS A 107 1.51 24.09 10.05
C LYS A 107 2.39 24.50 8.87
N LEU A 108 3.42 23.72 8.55
CA LEU A 108 4.35 24.02 7.46
C LEU A 108 3.77 23.63 6.10
N THR A 109 3.16 22.44 6.02
CA THR A 109 2.67 21.85 4.77
C THR A 109 1.16 21.97 4.59
N GLY A 110 0.40 22.22 5.66
CA GLY A 110 -1.06 22.20 5.66
C GLY A 110 -1.67 20.79 5.58
N VAL A 111 -0.87 19.74 5.48
CA VAL A 111 -1.33 18.34 5.45
C VAL A 111 -1.71 17.89 6.85
N LYS A 112 -2.92 17.36 7.01
CA LYS A 112 -3.36 16.72 8.26
C LYS A 112 -3.38 15.21 8.10
N VAL A 113 -2.68 14.49 8.97
CA VAL A 113 -2.83 13.05 9.12
C VAL A 113 -4.08 12.82 9.97
N VAL A 114 -5.14 12.33 9.35
CA VAL A 114 -6.39 12.00 10.05
C VAL A 114 -6.18 10.76 10.90
N ASP A 115 -5.70 9.70 10.26
CA ASP A 115 -5.32 8.46 10.93
C ASP A 115 -4.31 7.67 10.09
N TRP A 116 -3.61 6.73 10.73
CA TRP A 116 -2.78 5.74 10.06
C TRP A 116 -2.66 4.48 10.90
N ILE A 117 -2.54 3.34 10.23
CA ILE A 117 -2.34 2.04 10.87
C ILE A 117 -1.39 1.19 10.01
N SER A 118 -0.60 0.37 10.67
CA SER A 118 0.10 -0.77 10.07
C SER A 118 -0.54 -2.04 10.60
N VAL A 119 -1.37 -2.65 9.79
CA VAL A 119 -2.04 -3.91 10.09
C VAL A 119 -1.02 -5.04 9.97
N PRO A 120 -0.84 -5.94 10.96
CA PRO A 120 0.15 -7.03 10.91
C PRO A 120 -0.27 -8.17 9.97
N PHE A 121 -1.10 -7.86 8.98
CA PHE A 121 -1.54 -8.75 7.91
C PHE A 121 -1.11 -8.18 6.56
N GLY A 122 -0.24 -8.92 5.89
CA GLY A 122 0.08 -8.77 4.48
C GLY A 122 -0.28 -10.05 3.73
N VAL A 123 0.05 -10.13 2.46
CA VAL A 123 -0.35 -11.28 1.62
C VAL A 123 0.21 -12.60 2.12
N THR A 124 1.44 -12.60 2.66
CA THR A 124 2.09 -13.81 3.17
C THR A 124 1.56 -14.19 4.55
N THR A 125 1.58 -13.26 5.50
CA THR A 125 1.18 -13.53 6.89
C THR A 125 -0.29 -13.92 6.99
N LEU A 126 -1.16 -13.28 6.21
CA LEU A 126 -2.58 -13.63 6.18
C LEU A 126 -2.81 -15.02 5.54
N LYS A 127 -2.08 -15.35 4.48
CA LYS A 127 -2.15 -16.69 3.88
C LYS A 127 -1.65 -17.77 4.85
N GLU A 128 -0.55 -17.52 5.56
CA GLU A 128 0.01 -18.45 6.54
C GLU A 128 -0.96 -18.72 7.70
N GLN A 129 -1.66 -17.69 8.18
CA GLN A 129 -2.64 -17.82 9.27
C GLN A 129 -3.81 -18.76 8.93
N TYR A 130 -4.16 -18.87 7.65
CA TYR A 130 -5.27 -19.71 7.17
C TYR A 130 -4.81 -20.82 6.24
N SER A 131 -3.56 -21.28 6.42
CA SER A 131 -2.96 -22.35 5.60
C SER A 131 -3.67 -23.69 5.72
N ASP A 132 -4.31 -23.95 6.88
CA ASP A 132 -5.01 -25.20 7.16
C ASP A 132 -6.45 -25.25 6.59
N VAL A 133 -6.92 -24.15 6.01
CA VAL A 133 -8.24 -24.09 5.37
C VAL A 133 -8.10 -24.50 3.90
N GLU A 134 -8.51 -25.73 3.58
CA GLU A 134 -8.35 -26.29 2.23
C GLU A 134 -9.29 -25.65 1.20
N GLU A 135 -10.51 -25.29 1.60
CA GLU A 135 -11.51 -24.71 0.70
C GLU A 135 -11.18 -23.24 0.45
N ASP A 136 -10.87 -22.92 -0.81
CA ASP A 136 -10.40 -21.60 -1.28
C ASP A 136 -11.35 -20.44 -0.93
N LYS A 137 -12.68 -20.66 -1.04
CA LYS A 137 -13.68 -19.64 -0.71
C LYS A 137 -13.83 -19.43 0.79
N ALA A 138 -13.73 -20.51 1.57
CA ALA A 138 -13.77 -20.44 3.03
C ALA A 138 -12.54 -19.70 3.56
N ALA A 139 -11.34 -20.06 3.08
CA ALA A 139 -10.11 -19.36 3.41
C ALA A 139 -10.21 -17.87 3.09
N TYR A 140 -10.69 -17.54 1.89
CA TYR A 140 -10.90 -16.14 1.47
C TYR A 140 -11.89 -15.39 2.38
N ALA A 141 -13.01 -16.00 2.75
CA ALA A 141 -14.01 -15.40 3.63
C ALA A 141 -13.44 -15.12 5.03
N MET A 142 -12.69 -16.09 5.58
CA MET A 142 -12.03 -15.94 6.90
C MET A 142 -10.95 -14.85 6.87
N MET A 143 -10.12 -14.81 5.82
CA MET A 143 -9.13 -13.76 5.63
C MET A 143 -9.77 -12.37 5.53
N SER A 144 -10.87 -12.25 4.78
CA SER A 144 -11.60 -10.98 4.64
C SER A 144 -12.18 -10.53 5.97
N TRP A 145 -12.85 -11.43 6.69
CA TRP A 145 -13.45 -11.12 7.98
C TRP A 145 -12.41 -10.66 9.01
N SER A 146 -11.31 -11.40 9.15
CA SER A 146 -10.23 -11.02 10.08
C SER A 146 -9.62 -9.67 9.78
N PHE A 147 -9.45 -9.36 8.49
CA PHE A 147 -8.91 -8.06 8.11
C PHE A 147 -9.91 -6.93 8.38
N GLU A 148 -11.21 -7.13 8.07
CA GLU A 148 -12.27 -6.17 8.37
C GLU A 148 -12.39 -5.88 9.87
N GLU A 149 -12.34 -6.92 10.72
CA GLU A 149 -12.34 -6.75 12.16
C GLU A 149 -11.17 -5.88 12.63
N TYR A 150 -9.98 -6.13 12.08
CA TYR A 150 -8.79 -5.38 12.47
C TYR A 150 -8.86 -3.90 12.09
N ILE A 151 -9.42 -3.57 10.93
CA ILE A 151 -9.57 -2.18 10.47
C ILE A 151 -10.84 -1.49 10.97
N SER A 152 -11.72 -2.19 11.69
CA SER A 152 -12.97 -1.63 12.23
C SER A 152 -12.75 -0.40 13.13
N HIS A 153 -11.57 -0.29 13.73
CA HIS A 153 -11.16 0.79 14.61
C HIS A 153 -10.32 1.87 13.91
N PHE A 154 -10.11 1.76 12.60
CA PHE A 154 -9.30 2.71 11.83
C PHE A 154 -10.16 3.76 11.13
N GLY A 155 -9.69 5.01 11.20
CA GLY A 155 -10.17 6.12 10.39
C GLY A 155 -11.56 6.64 10.73
N PRO A 156 -12.22 7.29 9.77
CA PRO A 156 -13.49 7.98 9.96
C PRO A 156 -14.67 7.08 10.34
N SER A 157 -14.52 5.75 10.27
CA SER A 157 -15.58 4.81 10.64
C SER A 157 -16.06 4.94 12.10
N GLN A 158 -15.32 5.67 12.93
CA GLN A 158 -15.60 5.79 14.37
C GLN A 158 -15.93 7.19 14.87
N SER A 159 -15.75 8.23 14.07
CA SER A 159 -16.07 9.59 14.49
C SER A 159 -17.15 10.18 13.60
N ASP A 160 -18.30 10.57 14.18
CA ASP A 160 -19.36 11.32 13.50
C ASP A 160 -18.87 12.64 12.89
N ASP A 161 -17.69 13.11 13.29
CA ASP A 161 -17.06 14.34 12.85
C ASP A 161 -16.24 14.22 11.55
N LEU A 162 -15.90 13.00 11.12
CA LEU A 162 -15.08 12.75 9.93
C LEU A 162 -15.92 12.20 8.78
N LYS A 163 -16.60 13.08 8.06
CA LYS A 163 -17.32 12.73 6.84
C LYS A 163 -16.34 12.48 5.69
N ILE A 164 -16.60 11.42 4.92
CA ILE A 164 -15.92 11.23 3.63
C ILE A 164 -16.37 12.37 2.70
N LEU A 165 -15.42 13.18 2.25
CA LEU A 165 -15.68 14.30 1.37
C LEU A 165 -15.97 13.84 -0.07
N PRO A 166 -16.73 14.60 -0.88
CA PRO A 166 -17.03 14.23 -2.27
C PRO A 166 -15.78 14.01 -3.13
N ASN A 167 -14.68 14.69 -2.81
CA ASN A 167 -13.39 14.58 -3.50
C ASN A 167 -12.42 13.61 -2.79
N PHE A 168 -12.95 12.53 -2.24
CA PHE A 168 -12.16 11.45 -1.67
C PHE A 168 -11.55 10.57 -2.77
N GLN A 169 -10.29 10.19 -2.58
CA GLN A 169 -9.56 9.30 -3.49
C GLN A 169 -8.90 8.18 -2.68
N ILE A 170 -8.93 6.95 -3.21
CA ILE A 170 -8.07 5.87 -2.72
C ILE A 170 -6.91 5.70 -3.71
N ILE A 171 -5.68 5.70 -3.22
CA ILE A 171 -4.49 5.34 -3.98
C ILE A 171 -3.96 4.03 -3.41
N GLY A 172 -3.96 2.99 -4.24
CA GLY A 172 -3.50 1.67 -3.84
C GLY A 172 -2.19 1.28 -4.50
N THR A 173 -1.22 0.86 -3.70
CA THR A 173 0.06 0.34 -4.18
C THR A 173 0.27 -1.08 -3.69
N SER A 174 0.79 -1.92 -4.48
CA SER A 174 1.30 -3.27 -4.21
C SER A 174 1.27 -4.18 -5.43
N GLY A 175 1.91 -5.35 -5.30
CA GLY A 175 1.79 -6.41 -6.30
C GLY A 175 0.38 -6.97 -6.49
N THR A 176 -0.46 -6.97 -5.45
CA THR A 176 -1.87 -7.39 -5.53
C THR A 176 -2.67 -6.42 -6.39
N ILE A 177 -2.64 -5.13 -6.04
CA ILE A 177 -3.47 -4.10 -6.69
C ILE A 177 -3.09 -3.95 -8.17
N THR A 178 -1.78 -3.93 -8.45
CA THR A 178 -1.28 -3.88 -9.83
C THR A 178 -1.62 -5.14 -10.64
N THR A 179 -1.66 -6.32 -10.00
CA THR A 179 -2.08 -7.56 -10.65
C THR A 179 -3.58 -7.54 -10.98
N ILE A 180 -4.44 -7.09 -10.04
CA ILE A 180 -5.89 -6.95 -10.29
C ILE A 180 -6.14 -5.98 -11.46
N ALA A 181 -5.43 -4.87 -11.51
CA ALA A 181 -5.52 -3.94 -12.64
C ALA A 181 -5.07 -4.59 -13.97
N ALA A 182 -3.94 -5.31 -13.94
CA ALA A 182 -3.43 -5.98 -15.13
C ALA A 182 -4.37 -7.07 -15.67
N THR A 183 -4.99 -7.84 -14.78
CA THR A 183 -5.98 -8.87 -15.18
C THR A 183 -7.28 -8.24 -15.68
N LYS A 184 -7.76 -7.18 -15.06
CA LYS A 184 -8.91 -6.39 -15.52
C LYS A 184 -8.68 -5.82 -16.92
N LEU A 185 -7.45 -5.35 -17.21
CA LEU A 185 -7.05 -4.87 -18.53
C LEU A 185 -6.84 -6.01 -19.56
N GLY A 186 -6.92 -7.28 -19.15
CA GLY A 186 -6.70 -8.42 -20.04
C GLY A 186 -5.28 -8.52 -20.61
N LEU A 187 -4.28 -8.04 -19.87
CA LEU A 187 -2.91 -8.02 -20.38
C LEU A 187 -2.34 -9.43 -20.51
N GLN A 188 -1.67 -9.70 -21.63
CA GLN A 188 -0.95 -10.97 -21.85
C GLN A 188 0.44 -10.97 -21.18
N ARG A 189 0.96 -9.81 -20.88
CA ARG A 189 2.19 -9.57 -20.15
C ARG A 189 2.01 -8.29 -19.32
N TYR A 190 2.58 -8.30 -18.12
CA TYR A 190 2.55 -7.12 -17.26
C TYR A 190 3.18 -5.90 -17.97
N ASP A 191 2.44 -4.81 -18.02
CA ASP A 191 2.83 -3.54 -18.65
C ASP A 191 2.61 -2.40 -17.64
N ARG A 192 3.73 -1.94 -17.06
CA ARG A 192 3.72 -0.86 -16.07
C ARG A 192 3.04 0.41 -16.57
N GLN A 193 3.25 0.77 -17.83
CA GLN A 193 2.72 2.01 -18.39
C GLN A 193 1.19 2.02 -18.47
N LYS A 194 0.58 0.84 -18.62
CA LYS A 194 -0.88 0.68 -18.65
C LYS A 194 -1.48 0.55 -17.24
N VAL A 195 -0.72 0.02 -16.29
CA VAL A 195 -1.19 -0.26 -14.93
C VAL A 195 -1.00 0.94 -14.01
N ASP A 196 0.13 1.65 -14.11
CA ASP A 196 0.45 2.81 -13.27
C ASP A 196 -0.47 3.99 -13.61
N GLY A 197 -1.31 4.37 -12.66
CA GLY A 197 -2.34 5.39 -12.84
C GLY A 197 -3.69 4.87 -13.34
N TYR A 198 -3.84 3.55 -13.57
CA TYR A 198 -5.13 2.98 -13.95
C TYR A 198 -6.16 3.15 -12.82
N GLU A 199 -7.41 3.43 -13.20
CA GLU A 199 -8.49 3.68 -12.24
C GLU A 199 -9.54 2.58 -12.30
N MET A 200 -10.01 2.16 -11.12
CA MET A 200 -11.07 1.18 -10.96
C MET A 200 -12.09 1.66 -9.91
N THR A 201 -13.34 1.29 -10.09
CA THR A 201 -14.35 1.37 -9.04
C THR A 201 -14.25 0.19 -8.08
N SER A 202 -14.80 0.33 -6.87
CA SER A 202 -14.93 -0.79 -5.93
C SER A 202 -15.70 -1.97 -6.54
N ALA A 203 -16.72 -1.69 -7.36
CA ALA A 203 -17.49 -2.72 -8.05
C ALA A 203 -16.65 -3.49 -9.08
N GLU A 204 -15.83 -2.80 -9.86
CA GLU A 204 -14.94 -3.45 -10.84
C GLU A 204 -13.87 -4.33 -10.17
N VAL A 205 -13.30 -3.86 -9.06
CA VAL A 205 -12.38 -4.68 -8.25
C VAL A 205 -13.11 -5.92 -7.72
N GLY A 206 -14.33 -5.75 -7.22
CA GLY A 206 -15.16 -6.86 -6.74
C GLY A 206 -15.40 -7.92 -7.80
N LEU A 207 -15.80 -7.51 -9.00
CA LEU A 207 -16.03 -8.42 -10.13
C LEU A 207 -14.76 -9.18 -10.54
N GLU A 208 -13.61 -8.53 -10.52
CA GLU A 208 -12.36 -9.19 -10.86
C GLU A 208 -11.94 -10.21 -9.78
N ILE A 209 -12.16 -9.91 -8.50
CA ILE A 209 -11.93 -10.86 -7.40
C ILE A 209 -12.88 -12.04 -7.49
N ASP A 210 -14.16 -11.82 -7.84
CA ASP A 210 -15.14 -12.90 -8.04
C ASP A 210 -14.72 -13.83 -9.20
N ARG A 211 -14.08 -13.30 -10.26
CA ARG A 211 -13.47 -14.12 -11.33
C ARG A 211 -12.34 -14.99 -10.80
N TYR A 212 -11.51 -14.46 -9.87
CA TYR A 212 -10.45 -15.26 -9.25
C TYR A 212 -10.98 -16.42 -8.41
N LEU A 213 -12.06 -16.15 -7.65
CA LEU A 213 -12.73 -17.16 -6.82
C LEU A 213 -13.41 -18.23 -7.66
N THR A 214 -14.10 -17.81 -8.74
CA THR A 214 -14.83 -18.73 -9.62
C THR A 214 -13.87 -19.57 -10.45
N GLY A 215 -12.80 -18.97 -10.93
CA GLY A 215 -11.80 -19.67 -11.76
C GLY A 215 -10.95 -20.66 -10.95
N GLY A 216 -10.79 -20.43 -9.68
CA GLY A 216 -10.02 -21.29 -8.79
C GLY A 216 -8.49 -21.24 -9.02
N PRO A 217 -7.73 -22.04 -8.26
CA PRO A 217 -6.26 -22.00 -8.27
C PRO A 217 -5.62 -22.29 -9.63
N GLU A 218 -6.19 -23.26 -10.38
CA GLU A 218 -5.66 -23.61 -11.72
C GLU A 218 -5.82 -22.50 -12.73
N TRP A 219 -6.96 -21.82 -12.72
CA TRP A 219 -7.19 -20.68 -13.60
C TRP A 219 -6.23 -19.54 -13.25
N ARG A 220 -6.04 -19.26 -11.96
CA ARG A 220 -5.09 -18.23 -11.49
C ARG A 220 -3.66 -18.54 -11.91
N ALA A 221 -3.23 -19.80 -11.82
CA ALA A 221 -1.91 -20.24 -12.25
C ALA A 221 -1.66 -20.03 -13.75
N LYS A 222 -2.69 -20.26 -14.58
CA LYS A 222 -2.64 -20.07 -16.03
C LYS A 222 -2.80 -18.63 -16.49
N ASN A 223 -3.26 -17.74 -15.61
CA ASN A 223 -3.44 -16.34 -15.95
C ASN A 223 -2.07 -15.65 -16.11
N PRO A 224 -1.79 -14.99 -17.26
CA PRO A 224 -0.46 -14.43 -17.57
C PRO A 224 -0.03 -13.30 -16.64
N CYS A 225 -0.96 -12.63 -15.96
CA CYS A 225 -0.65 -11.55 -15.01
C CYS A 225 -0.51 -12.04 -13.56
N ILE A 226 -1.08 -13.19 -13.21
CA ILE A 226 -0.96 -13.81 -11.88
C ILE A 226 0.22 -14.77 -11.88
N GLY A 227 0.13 -15.82 -12.69
CA GLY A 227 1.14 -16.86 -12.82
C GLY A 227 1.29 -17.77 -11.60
N ASP A 228 2.10 -18.79 -11.75
CA ASP A 228 2.31 -19.81 -10.72
C ASP A 228 2.89 -19.26 -9.41
N SER A 229 3.77 -18.27 -9.49
CA SER A 229 4.43 -17.68 -8.32
C SER A 229 3.51 -16.84 -7.41
N ARG A 230 2.37 -16.36 -7.93
CA ARG A 230 1.45 -15.50 -7.18
C ARG A 230 0.08 -16.12 -6.92
N LYS A 231 -0.24 -17.25 -7.56
CA LYS A 231 -1.55 -17.91 -7.47
C LYS A 231 -2.05 -18.12 -6.04
N ASP A 232 -1.12 -18.41 -5.12
CA ASP A 232 -1.44 -18.70 -3.72
C ASP A 232 -1.57 -17.44 -2.86
N PHE A 233 -0.89 -16.35 -3.23
CA PHE A 233 -0.88 -15.10 -2.46
C PHE A 233 -1.89 -14.07 -2.98
N ILE A 234 -2.35 -14.19 -4.23
CA ILE A 234 -3.25 -13.21 -4.81
C ILE A 234 -4.58 -13.14 -4.05
N MET A 235 -5.06 -14.25 -3.51
CA MET A 235 -6.35 -14.32 -2.81
C MET A 235 -6.29 -13.64 -1.43
N SER A 236 -5.20 -13.76 -0.69
CA SER A 236 -5.02 -13.02 0.57
C SER A 236 -4.94 -11.51 0.33
N GLY A 237 -4.22 -11.08 -0.71
CA GLY A 237 -4.19 -9.68 -1.10
C GLY A 237 -5.55 -9.16 -1.61
N ALA A 238 -6.29 -9.99 -2.34
CA ALA A 238 -7.65 -9.69 -2.80
C ALA A 238 -8.64 -9.58 -1.63
N ALA A 239 -8.50 -10.44 -0.60
CA ALA A 239 -9.28 -10.36 0.63
C ALA A 239 -9.04 -9.02 1.35
N ILE A 240 -7.78 -8.63 1.53
CA ILE A 240 -7.37 -7.35 2.12
C ILE A 240 -7.99 -6.18 1.34
N LEU A 241 -7.80 -6.14 0.02
CA LEU A 241 -8.29 -5.02 -0.79
C LEU A 241 -9.82 -4.93 -0.78
N ARG A 242 -10.52 -6.07 -0.91
CA ARG A 242 -11.99 -6.09 -0.88
C ARG A 242 -12.54 -5.62 0.47
N SER A 243 -11.90 -5.99 1.58
CA SER A 243 -12.27 -5.55 2.91
C SER A 243 -12.15 -4.02 3.04
N ILE A 244 -11.06 -3.44 2.57
CA ILE A 244 -10.87 -1.98 2.54
C ILE A 244 -11.98 -1.31 1.71
N LEU A 245 -12.27 -1.83 0.52
CA LEU A 245 -13.27 -1.26 -0.38
C LEU A 245 -14.72 -1.50 0.04
N ARG A 246 -14.99 -2.43 0.96
CA ARG A 246 -16.29 -2.59 1.61
C ARG A 246 -16.51 -1.53 2.67
N VAL A 247 -15.48 -1.24 3.47
CA VAL A 247 -15.55 -0.21 4.51
C VAL A 247 -15.58 1.19 3.89
N TRP A 248 -14.76 1.43 2.87
CA TRP A 248 -14.69 2.71 2.15
C TRP A 248 -14.92 2.54 0.65
N PRO A 249 -16.18 2.37 0.19
CA PRO A 249 -16.49 2.26 -1.23
C PRO A 249 -16.04 3.51 -1.99
N THR A 250 -15.47 3.32 -3.18
CA THR A 250 -15.02 4.42 -4.01
C THR A 250 -15.32 4.17 -5.49
N ASN A 251 -15.57 5.26 -6.20
CA ASN A 251 -15.62 5.26 -7.67
C ASN A 251 -14.24 5.45 -8.30
N THR A 252 -13.21 5.68 -7.47
CA THR A 252 -11.86 5.96 -7.93
C THR A 252 -10.83 5.36 -6.99
N LEU A 253 -10.50 4.08 -7.22
CA LEU A 253 -9.25 3.48 -6.76
C LEU A 253 -8.21 3.73 -7.84
N THR A 254 -7.21 4.55 -7.56
CA THR A 254 -6.08 4.78 -8.47
C THR A 254 -4.96 3.82 -8.15
N VAL A 255 -4.50 3.09 -9.13
CA VAL A 255 -3.41 2.11 -9.00
C VAL A 255 -2.06 2.82 -9.09
N ALA A 256 -1.21 2.63 -8.11
CA ALA A 256 0.17 3.10 -8.11
C ALA A 256 1.14 1.92 -8.22
N ASP A 257 1.88 1.84 -9.32
CA ASP A 257 3.04 0.93 -9.42
C ASP A 257 4.32 1.64 -8.91
N ARG A 258 4.13 2.42 -7.87
CA ARG A 258 5.12 3.18 -7.14
C ARG A 258 4.75 3.16 -5.66
N GLY A 259 5.74 3.01 -4.79
CA GLY A 259 5.46 2.91 -3.35
C GLY A 259 6.72 3.21 -2.54
N LEU A 260 7.00 2.36 -1.56
CA LEU A 260 8.12 2.51 -0.63
C LEU A 260 9.46 2.86 -1.31
N ARG A 261 9.81 2.22 -2.41
CA ARG A 261 11.10 2.43 -3.09
C ARG A 261 11.22 3.82 -3.69
N GLU A 262 10.17 4.26 -4.38
CA GLU A 262 10.09 5.61 -4.94
C GLU A 262 10.04 6.66 -3.81
N GLY A 263 9.33 6.37 -2.71
CA GLY A 263 9.31 7.23 -1.53
C GLY A 263 10.68 7.41 -0.90
N ILE A 264 11.49 6.36 -0.85
CA ILE A 264 12.89 6.46 -0.42
C ILE A 264 13.68 7.41 -1.32
N LEU A 265 13.53 7.26 -2.64
CA LEU A 265 14.22 8.12 -3.61
C LEU A 265 13.79 9.58 -3.48
N TYR A 266 12.50 9.87 -3.46
CA TYR A 266 11.98 11.24 -3.28
C TYR A 266 12.40 11.84 -1.95
N SER A 267 12.33 11.08 -0.86
CA SER A 267 12.78 11.54 0.45
C SER A 267 14.27 11.86 0.48
N GLN A 268 15.09 11.12 -0.24
CA GLN A 268 16.52 11.43 -0.38
C GLN A 268 16.76 12.67 -1.26
N MET A 269 16.03 12.80 -2.37
CA MET A 269 16.13 13.96 -3.25
C MET A 269 15.78 15.26 -2.53
N VAL A 270 14.71 15.26 -1.73
CA VAL A 270 14.35 16.40 -0.87
C VAL A 270 15.47 16.70 0.14
N LYS A 271 15.98 15.65 0.83
CA LYS A 271 17.07 15.82 1.82
C LYS A 271 18.35 16.37 1.23
N GLN A 272 18.64 16.09 -0.04
CA GLN A 272 19.84 16.57 -0.75
C GLN A 272 19.59 17.88 -1.53
N GLY A 273 18.39 18.46 -1.45
CA GLY A 273 18.04 19.71 -2.12
C GLY A 273 17.79 19.58 -3.64
N PHE A 274 17.59 18.37 -4.15
CA PHE A 274 17.24 18.14 -5.56
C PHE A 274 15.74 18.35 -5.83
N LEU A 275 14.93 18.32 -4.79
CA LEU A 275 13.49 18.62 -4.82
C LEU A 275 13.17 19.56 -3.68
N SER A 276 12.35 20.61 -3.97
CA SER A 276 11.89 21.63 -3.03
C SER A 276 10.35 21.70 -3.04
#